data_38193ede1974fe047a50a05d5f5a1fbb
#
_entry.id   38193ede1974fe047a50a05d5f5a1fbb
#
_cell.length_a   1.000
_cell.length_b   1.000
_cell.length_c   1.000
_cell.angle_alpha   90.00
_cell.angle_beta   90.00
_cell.angle_gamma   90.00
#
_symmetry.space_group_name_H-M   'P 1'
#
loop_
_entity.id
_entity.type
_entity.pdbx_description
1 polymer ?
#
loop_
_entity_poly.entity_id
_entity_poly.type
_entity_poly.pdbx_seq_one_letter_code
_entity_poly.pdbx_strand_id
1 'polypeptide(L)'
;MDCWVGFDIGGTKCAVCTGVEEAGAPCVLKRHEIATPATQAEAMERMCAMALDMTEGCRGLGAGVSTGGPLNRARGVLLNPPNLPGWSGASWTERITRALGAPAFMENDANACALAEWRWGAGQGCRS
;
A
#
# COMPACT_ATOMS: atom_id res chain seq x y z
N MET A 1 7.31 2.89 17.86
CA MET A 1 7.58 1.75 16.99
C MET A 1 7.42 2.15 15.53
N ASP A 2 8.41 1.84 14.72
CA ASP A 2 8.37 2.17 13.30
C ASP A 2 7.77 1.03 12.52
N CYS A 3 6.85 1.33 11.61
CA CYS A 3 6.21 0.30 10.79
C CYS A 3 6.08 0.75 9.33
N TRP A 4 5.95 -0.25 8.48
CA TRP A 4 5.73 -0.09 7.04
C TRP A 4 4.29 -0.47 6.74
N VAL A 5 3.68 0.17 5.75
CA VAL A 5 2.29 -0.10 5.41
C VAL A 5 2.22 -0.61 3.97
N GLY A 6 1.41 -1.64 3.76
CA GLY A 6 1.17 -2.16 2.43
C GLY A 6 -0.30 -2.07 2.08
N PHE A 7 -0.57 -1.68 0.83
CA PHE A 7 -1.91 -1.59 0.27
C PHE A 7 -1.98 -2.54 -0.90
N ASP A 8 -2.80 -3.58 -0.80
CA ASP A 8 -3.01 -4.54 -1.90
C ASP A 8 -4.36 -4.25 -2.53
N ILE A 9 -4.37 -3.93 -3.81
CA ILE A 9 -5.58 -3.59 -4.56
C ILE A 9 -5.87 -4.69 -5.56
N GLY A 10 -6.97 -5.40 -5.36
CA GLY A 10 -7.40 -6.46 -6.25
C GLY A 10 -8.84 -6.27 -6.71
N GLY A 11 -9.22 -6.99 -7.74
CA GLY A 11 -10.57 -6.88 -8.30
C GLY A 11 -11.66 -7.44 -7.39
N THR A 12 -11.31 -8.38 -6.53
CA THR A 12 -12.27 -9.04 -5.63
C THR A 12 -12.07 -8.60 -4.18
N LYS A 13 -10.82 -8.48 -3.77
CA LYS A 13 -10.47 -8.12 -2.39
C LYS A 13 -9.39 -7.07 -2.38
N CYS A 14 -9.43 -6.21 -1.37
CA CYS A 14 -8.36 -5.28 -1.08
C CYS A 14 -7.88 -5.53 0.34
N ALA A 15 -6.62 -5.20 0.62
CA ALA A 15 -6.08 -5.43 1.95
C ALA A 15 -5.10 -4.32 2.33
N VAL A 16 -5.04 -4.07 3.63
CA VAL A 16 -4.00 -3.21 4.21
C VAL A 16 -3.23 -4.07 5.20
N CYS A 17 -1.92 -4.01 5.12
CA CYS A 17 -1.07 -4.71 6.08
C CYS A 17 -0.09 -3.73 6.71
N THR A 18 0.38 -4.08 7.91
CA THR A 18 1.47 -3.36 8.54
C THR A 18 2.59 -4.35 8.81
N GLY A 19 3.81 -3.86 8.75
CA GLY A 19 4.96 -4.70 9.00
C GLY A 19 6.08 -3.93 9.64
N VAL A 20 7.01 -4.67 10.19
CA VAL A 20 8.20 -4.11 10.82
C VAL A 20 9.40 -4.89 10.34
N GLU A 21 10.58 -4.36 10.56
CA GLU A 21 11.80 -5.10 10.37
C GLU A 21 12.09 -5.88 11.63
N GLU A 22 12.37 -7.16 11.49
CA GLU A 22 12.73 -8.01 12.63
C GLU A 22 13.88 -8.89 12.20
N ALA A 23 14.99 -8.78 12.90
CA ALA A 23 16.22 -9.52 12.61
C ALA A 23 16.68 -9.32 11.16
N GLY A 24 16.51 -8.12 10.62
CA GLY A 24 16.95 -7.79 9.26
C GLY A 24 15.99 -8.24 8.16
N ALA A 25 14.82 -8.73 8.52
CA ALA A 25 13.84 -9.21 7.54
C ALA A 25 12.48 -8.58 7.79
N PRO A 26 11.67 -8.39 6.72
CA PRO A 26 10.31 -7.86 6.90
C PRO A 26 9.43 -8.88 7.61
N CYS A 27 8.63 -8.38 8.54
CA CYS A 27 7.70 -9.19 9.30
C CYS A 27 6.34 -8.51 9.31
N VAL A 28 5.32 -9.19 8.77
CA VAL A 28 3.98 -8.65 8.75
C VAL A 28 3.36 -8.78 10.14
N LEU A 29 2.92 -7.67 10.72
CA LEU A 29 2.30 -7.65 12.04
C LEU A 29 0.80 -7.86 11.96
N LYS A 30 0.13 -7.15 11.05
CA LYS A 30 -1.33 -7.18 10.91
C LYS A 30 -1.68 -7.16 9.44
N ARG A 31 -2.79 -7.82 9.10
CA ARG A 31 -3.34 -7.76 7.75
C ARG A 31 -4.86 -7.76 7.87
N HIS A 32 -5.50 -6.83 7.19
CA HIS A 32 -6.94 -6.71 7.19
C HIS A 32 -7.45 -6.65 5.76
N GLU A 33 -8.33 -7.58 5.41
CA GLU A 33 -8.91 -7.65 4.07
C GLU A 33 -10.35 -7.15 4.07
N ILE A 34 -10.76 -6.56 2.96
CA ILE A 34 -12.15 -6.17 2.72
C ILE A 34 -12.52 -6.58 1.31
N ALA A 35 -13.81 -6.74 1.06
CA ALA A 35 -14.29 -6.89 -0.30
C ALA A 35 -14.00 -5.58 -1.04
N THR A 36 -13.60 -5.69 -2.30
CA THR A 36 -13.25 -4.50 -3.07
C THR A 36 -14.46 -3.56 -3.17
N PRO A 37 -14.33 -2.30 -2.73
CA PRO A 37 -15.42 -1.35 -2.81
C PRO A 37 -15.85 -1.08 -4.26
N ALA A 38 -17.05 -0.55 -4.42
CA ALA A 38 -17.61 -0.30 -5.74
C ALA A 38 -16.87 0.79 -6.51
N THR A 39 -16.29 1.76 -5.80
CA THR A 39 -15.60 2.87 -6.44
C THR A 39 -14.20 3.04 -5.89
N GLN A 40 -13.33 3.62 -6.72
CA GLN A 40 -11.97 3.92 -6.29
C GLN A 40 -11.94 4.90 -5.13
N ALA A 41 -12.81 5.90 -5.16
CA ALA A 41 -12.87 6.90 -4.08
C ALA A 41 -13.21 6.25 -2.74
N GLU A 42 -14.18 5.33 -2.73
CA GLU A 42 -14.53 4.62 -1.52
C GLU A 42 -13.38 3.74 -1.03
N ALA A 43 -12.69 3.07 -1.97
CA ALA A 43 -11.57 2.23 -1.61
C ALA A 43 -10.44 3.06 -0.99
N MET A 44 -10.11 4.19 -1.58
CA MET A 44 -9.10 5.08 -1.03
C MET A 44 -9.44 5.53 0.38
N GLU A 45 -10.67 5.96 0.58
CA GLU A 45 -11.13 6.43 1.88
C GLU A 45 -11.06 5.33 2.94
N ARG A 46 -11.62 4.16 2.60
CA ARG A 46 -11.66 3.05 3.55
C ARG A 46 -10.28 2.48 3.86
N MET A 47 -9.45 2.30 2.84
CA MET A 47 -8.14 1.71 3.05
C MET A 47 -7.20 2.66 3.80
N CYS A 48 -7.28 3.95 3.53
CA CYS A 48 -6.51 4.93 4.29
C CYS A 48 -6.95 4.98 5.75
N ALA A 49 -8.26 4.91 6.00
CA ALA A 49 -8.78 4.86 7.36
C ALA A 49 -8.31 3.60 8.09
N MET A 50 -8.31 2.46 7.40
CA MET A 50 -7.80 1.21 7.95
C MET A 50 -6.32 1.34 8.31
N ALA A 51 -5.54 1.93 7.41
CA ALA A 51 -4.11 2.11 7.64
C ALA A 51 -3.83 2.99 8.85
N LEU A 52 -4.57 4.07 8.99
CA LEU A 52 -4.43 4.96 10.15
C LEU A 52 -4.75 4.23 11.46
N ASP A 53 -5.82 3.45 11.45
CA ASP A 53 -6.21 2.67 12.61
C ASP A 53 -5.16 1.60 12.96
N MET A 54 -4.68 0.90 11.94
CA MET A 54 -3.73 -0.19 12.14
C MET A 54 -2.34 0.30 12.55
N THR A 55 -2.01 1.56 12.27
CA THR A 55 -0.72 2.14 12.63
C THR A 55 -0.80 3.03 13.87
N GLU A 56 -1.90 2.99 14.59
CA GLU A 56 -2.03 3.77 15.81
C GLU A 56 -0.93 3.37 16.80
N GLY A 57 -0.22 4.35 17.32
CA GLY A 57 0.91 4.10 18.20
C GLY A 57 2.20 3.74 17.49
N CYS A 58 2.19 3.68 16.17
CA CYS A 58 3.37 3.41 15.36
C CYS A 58 3.71 4.62 14.50
N ARG A 59 4.96 4.74 14.14
CA ARG A 59 5.37 5.74 13.16
C ARG A 59 5.47 5.06 11.80
N GLY A 60 4.70 5.55 10.83
CA GLY A 60 4.77 5.00 9.48
C GLY A 60 5.99 5.54 8.74
N LEU A 61 6.87 4.66 8.29
CA LEU A 61 8.08 5.05 7.59
C LEU A 61 7.89 5.10 6.08
N GLY A 62 6.94 4.36 5.55
CA GLY A 62 6.65 4.35 4.13
C GLY A 62 5.53 3.40 3.81
N ALA A 63 4.98 3.53 2.61
CA ALA A 63 3.88 2.69 2.16
C ALA A 63 4.14 2.18 0.74
N GLY A 64 3.79 0.92 0.50
CA GLY A 64 3.83 0.33 -0.82
C GLY A 64 2.43 -0.02 -1.27
N VAL A 65 2.14 0.20 -2.55
CA VAL A 65 0.85 -0.15 -3.14
C VAL A 65 1.09 -1.20 -4.21
N SER A 66 0.41 -2.33 -4.09
CA SER A 66 0.52 -3.41 -5.06
C SER A 66 -0.82 -3.59 -5.77
N THR A 67 -0.78 -3.72 -7.09
CA THR A 67 -1.96 -3.96 -7.89
C THR A 67 -1.58 -4.74 -9.14
N GLY A 68 -2.51 -5.54 -9.65
CA GLY A 68 -2.26 -6.34 -10.85
C GLY A 68 -2.60 -5.64 -12.15
N GLY A 69 -3.13 -4.43 -12.11
CA GLY A 69 -3.56 -3.74 -13.33
C GLY A 69 -2.48 -2.86 -13.95
N PRO A 70 -2.73 -2.34 -15.15
CA PRO A 70 -1.85 -1.32 -15.72
C PRO A 70 -1.82 -0.10 -14.82
N LEU A 71 -0.65 0.50 -14.69
CA LEU A 71 -0.49 1.65 -13.81
C LEU A 71 0.62 2.58 -14.31
N ASN A 72 0.58 3.81 -13.82
CA ASN A 72 1.66 4.78 -14.01
C ASN A 72 2.35 4.94 -12.65
N ARG A 73 3.53 4.36 -12.50
CA ARG A 73 4.26 4.38 -11.24
C ARG A 73 4.60 5.78 -10.77
N ALA A 74 5.02 6.62 -11.68
CA ALA A 74 5.47 7.97 -11.32
C ALA A 74 4.34 8.79 -10.71
N ARG A 75 3.12 8.60 -11.21
CA ARG A 75 1.95 9.33 -10.73
C ARG A 75 1.14 8.57 -9.70
N GLY A 76 1.39 7.27 -9.56
CA GLY A 76 0.65 6.45 -8.62
C GLY A 76 -0.81 6.25 -8.99
N VAL A 77 -1.10 6.17 -10.30
CA VAL A 77 -2.48 6.04 -10.78
C VAL A 77 -2.68 4.72 -11.49
N LEU A 78 -3.91 4.20 -11.41
CA LEU A 78 -4.32 3.04 -12.19
C LEU A 78 -4.77 3.50 -13.56
N LEU A 79 -4.56 2.66 -14.56
CA LEU A 79 -4.90 2.97 -15.95
C LEU A 79 -5.98 2.00 -16.44
N ASN A 80 -7.19 2.16 -15.93
CA ASN A 80 -8.36 1.35 -16.29
C ASN A 80 -8.08 -0.16 -16.22
N PRO A 81 -7.69 -0.68 -15.07
CA PRO A 81 -7.43 -2.11 -14.96
C PRO A 81 -8.70 -2.92 -15.28
N PRO A 82 -8.56 -4.05 -15.99
CA PRO A 82 -9.75 -4.82 -16.42
C PRO A 82 -10.63 -5.28 -15.27
N ASN A 83 -10.05 -5.58 -14.13
CA ASN A 83 -10.81 -6.09 -12.97
C ASN A 83 -11.35 -5.00 -12.07
N LEU A 84 -11.08 -3.73 -12.41
CA LEU A 84 -11.51 -2.58 -11.63
C LEU A 84 -12.04 -1.49 -12.58
N PRO A 85 -13.19 -1.75 -13.20
CA PRO A 85 -13.73 -0.79 -14.19
C PRO A 85 -13.96 0.58 -13.56
N GLY A 86 -13.52 1.62 -14.25
CA GLY A 86 -13.70 3.00 -13.78
C GLY A 86 -12.63 3.46 -12.78
N TRP A 87 -11.71 2.59 -12.41
CA TRP A 87 -10.65 2.95 -11.47
C TRP A 87 -9.47 3.51 -12.25
N SER A 88 -9.41 4.83 -12.35
CA SER A 88 -8.38 5.50 -13.12
C SER A 88 -8.30 6.95 -12.70
N GLY A 89 -7.13 7.56 -12.89
CA GLY A 89 -6.97 9.01 -12.79
C GLY A 89 -6.63 9.58 -11.42
N ALA A 90 -7.07 8.97 -10.34
CA ALA A 90 -6.75 9.46 -9.01
C ALA A 90 -5.44 8.83 -8.53
N SER A 91 -4.60 9.63 -7.89
CA SER A 91 -3.30 9.14 -7.43
C SER A 91 -3.40 8.49 -6.06
N TRP A 92 -3.14 7.18 -6.02
CA TRP A 92 -3.08 6.42 -4.78
C TRP A 92 -1.92 6.86 -3.90
N THR A 93 -0.76 7.08 -4.53
CA THR A 93 0.44 7.45 -3.76
C THR A 93 0.29 8.82 -3.12
N GLU A 94 -0.30 9.79 -3.83
CA GLU A 94 -0.55 11.11 -3.22
C GLU A 94 -1.54 11.03 -2.09
N ARG A 95 -2.62 10.27 -2.28
CA ARG A 95 -3.67 10.14 -1.27
C ARG A 95 -3.13 9.49 0.00
N ILE A 96 -2.33 8.44 -0.17
CA ILE A 96 -1.74 7.71 0.96
C ILE A 96 -0.71 8.58 1.68
N THR A 97 0.16 9.25 0.91
CA THR A 97 1.15 10.15 1.50
C THR A 97 0.49 11.23 2.33
N ARG A 98 -0.60 11.78 1.83
CA ARG A 98 -1.34 12.82 2.55
C ARG A 98 -1.99 12.28 3.82
N ALA A 99 -2.55 11.07 3.75
CA ALA A 99 -3.24 10.47 4.88
C ALA A 99 -2.27 10.02 5.97
N LEU A 100 -1.15 9.42 5.59
CA LEU A 100 -0.23 8.81 6.55
C LEU A 100 0.96 9.69 6.91
N GLY A 101 1.23 10.72 6.13
CA GLY A 101 2.41 11.56 6.35
C GLY A 101 3.71 10.85 6.04
N ALA A 102 3.67 9.84 5.15
CA ALA A 102 4.84 9.04 4.79
C ALA A 102 4.87 8.84 3.29
N PRO A 103 6.06 8.66 2.69
CA PRO A 103 6.14 8.45 1.25
C PRO A 103 5.51 7.13 0.83
N ALA A 104 4.96 7.10 -0.39
CA ALA A 104 4.32 5.92 -0.93
C ALA A 104 4.78 5.69 -2.36
N PHE A 105 4.82 4.41 -2.78
CA PHE A 105 5.10 4.08 -4.17
C PHE A 105 4.22 2.91 -4.60
N MET A 106 4.11 2.71 -5.91
CA MET A 106 3.20 1.74 -6.48
C MET A 106 3.95 0.76 -7.39
N GLU A 107 3.59 -0.52 -7.32
CA GLU A 107 4.18 -1.56 -8.15
C GLU A 107 3.14 -2.61 -8.54
N ASN A 108 3.47 -3.42 -9.56
CA ASN A 108 2.64 -4.54 -9.99
C ASN A 108 2.96 -5.80 -9.20
N ASP A 109 1.92 -6.56 -8.87
CA ASP A 109 2.04 -7.95 -8.42
C ASP A 109 3.17 -8.26 -7.46
N ALA A 110 3.20 -7.58 -6.34
CA ALA A 110 4.21 -7.83 -5.32
C ALA A 110 3.58 -7.72 -3.94
N ASN A 111 4.33 -8.12 -2.92
CA ASN A 111 3.89 -7.93 -1.55
C ASN A 111 4.11 -6.47 -1.18
N ALA A 112 3.03 -5.73 -1.03
CA ALA A 112 3.11 -4.28 -0.83
C ALA A 112 3.87 -3.90 0.45
N CYS A 113 3.67 -4.66 1.52
CA CYS A 113 4.36 -4.38 2.78
C CYS A 113 5.86 -4.65 2.67
N ALA A 114 6.24 -5.74 2.03
CA ALA A 114 7.64 -6.06 1.81
C ALA A 114 8.31 -5.06 0.88
N LEU A 115 7.59 -4.58 -0.13
CA LEU A 115 8.08 -3.54 -1.02
C LEU A 115 8.36 -2.25 -0.26
N ALA A 116 7.46 -1.86 0.63
CA ALA A 116 7.64 -0.64 1.41
C ALA A 116 8.88 -0.74 2.29
N GLU A 117 9.08 -1.88 2.92
CA GLU A 117 10.27 -2.07 3.74
C GLU A 117 11.54 -2.07 2.91
N TRP A 118 11.51 -2.75 1.76
CA TRP A 118 12.67 -2.77 0.87
C TRP A 118 13.04 -1.37 0.41
N ARG A 119 12.04 -0.54 0.09
CA ARG A 119 12.27 0.79 -0.44
C ARG A 119 12.80 1.77 0.61
N TRP A 120 12.25 1.72 1.83
CA TRP A 120 12.54 2.73 2.86
C TRP A 120 13.15 2.17 4.13
N GLY A 121 13.25 0.86 4.27
CA GLY A 121 13.74 0.21 5.49
C GLY A 121 15.11 -0.40 5.35
N ALA A 122 15.39 -1.34 6.24
CA ALA A 122 16.68 -2.04 6.28
C ALA A 122 16.97 -2.82 5.01
N GLY A 123 15.93 -3.29 4.32
CA GLY A 123 16.10 -4.02 3.08
C GLY A 123 16.59 -3.17 1.93
N GLN A 124 16.51 -1.85 2.04
CA GLN A 124 16.86 -0.96 0.95
C GLN A 124 18.33 -1.07 0.54
N GLY A 125 19.22 -1.31 1.46
CA GLY A 125 20.63 -1.46 1.17
C GLY A 125 21.05 -2.89 0.87
N CYS A 126 20.12 -3.84 0.92
CA CYS A 126 20.43 -5.24 0.72
C CYS A 126 20.42 -5.61 -0.76
N ARG A 127 21.22 -6.62 -1.09
CA ARG A 127 21.24 -7.19 -2.43
C ARG A 127 20.71 -8.60 -2.35
N SER A 128 19.54 -8.80 -2.77
CA SER A 128 18.97 -10.13 -2.72
C SER A 128 18.42 -10.55 -4.04
#